data_c1a37e94e4ba7850ff030889845337e3
#
_entry.id   c1a37e94e4ba7850ff030889845337e3
#
_cell.length_a   1.000
_cell.length_b   1.000
_cell.length_c   1.000
_cell.angle_alpha   90.00
_cell.angle_beta   90.00
_cell.angle_gamma   90.00
#
_symmetry.space_group_name_H-M   'P 1'
#
loop_
_entity.id
_entity.type
_entity.pdbx_description
1 polymer ?
#
loop_
_entity_poly.entity_id
_entity_poly.type
_entity_poly.pdbx_seq_one_letter_code
_entity_poly.pdbx_strand_id
1 'polypeptide(L)'
;MHGPTSHVYFSQRLRLHYVDWGNEQAPPMLLIHGGRDHCRNWDWVAEKFRDQYHIVAPDLRGHGDSQWMMGGSYSIIDYVYDIAQLIHQKNMQPVTIIGHSLGGSISLMYTGLYPETVHKLVAIEGMGPPPQMIAERINQPIERRLKDWIAELRKISGRSPRRYDTLEEAYERMQSENPNLSEAQARHLTIHGSNQNEDGTFSWKFDNYVRSFAPNQLPFDEQYKLYARITCPTLLFRGTESWASDPTKDGRAAHFSGTKVKMANVKKAGHWVHHDQLDEFVGITRDFLNDE
;
A
#
# COMPACT_ATOMS: atom_id res chain seq x y z
N MET A 1 -1.47 5.16 -26.38
CA MET A 1 -1.19 5.97 -25.16
C MET A 1 0.16 5.51 -24.61
N HIS A 2 1.04 6.44 -24.25
CA HIS A 2 2.29 6.07 -23.59
C HIS A 2 1.98 5.73 -22.14
N GLY A 3 2.46 4.55 -21.67
CA GLY A 3 2.44 4.17 -20.26
C GLY A 3 3.38 5.06 -19.43
N PRO A 4 3.48 4.81 -18.11
CA PRO A 4 4.38 5.57 -17.25
C PRO A 4 5.85 5.27 -17.57
N THR A 5 6.72 6.22 -17.21
CA THR A 5 8.17 6.05 -17.27
C THR A 5 8.71 5.51 -15.94
N SER A 6 9.76 4.68 -16.01
CA SER A 6 10.38 4.02 -14.86
C SER A 6 11.57 4.83 -14.36
N HIS A 7 11.63 5.06 -13.06
CA HIS A 7 12.65 5.88 -12.40
C HIS A 7 13.14 5.23 -11.11
N VAL A 8 14.23 5.78 -10.55
CA VAL A 8 14.77 5.36 -9.26
C VAL A 8 15.03 6.54 -8.35
N TYR A 9 14.94 6.31 -7.05
CA TYR A 9 15.40 7.21 -6.02
C TYR A 9 16.14 6.41 -4.93
N PHE A 10 16.86 7.12 -4.07
CA PHE A 10 17.61 6.48 -2.99
C PHE A 10 17.03 6.88 -1.64
N SER A 11 16.77 5.86 -0.82
CA SER A 11 16.34 6.03 0.56
C SER A 11 17.21 5.18 1.46
N GLN A 12 17.84 5.79 2.46
CA GLN A 12 18.91 5.17 3.24
C GLN A 12 20.02 4.65 2.30
N ARG A 13 20.14 3.35 2.14
CA ARG A 13 21.11 2.70 1.24
C ARG A 13 20.45 1.86 0.15
N LEU A 14 19.11 1.96 0.03
CA LEU A 14 18.33 1.18 -0.92
C LEU A 14 18.08 2.01 -2.18
N ARG A 15 18.23 1.36 -3.32
CA ARG A 15 17.75 1.84 -4.61
C ARG A 15 16.27 1.45 -4.73
N LEU A 16 15.40 2.43 -4.69
CA LEU A 16 13.96 2.23 -4.78
C LEU A 16 13.45 2.71 -6.12
N HIS A 17 12.43 2.04 -6.62
CA HIS A 17 11.82 2.28 -7.91
C HIS A 17 10.49 3.03 -7.76
N TYR A 18 10.14 3.82 -8.77
CA TYR A 18 8.81 4.37 -8.96
C TYR A 18 8.49 4.54 -10.44
N VAL A 19 7.22 4.61 -10.76
CA VAL A 19 6.75 5.02 -12.09
C VAL A 19 6.16 6.41 -12.03
N ASP A 20 6.39 7.18 -13.12
CA ASP A 20 5.93 8.56 -13.31
C ASP A 20 5.03 8.62 -14.55
N TRP A 21 3.83 9.12 -14.40
CA TRP A 21 2.82 9.21 -15.46
C TRP A 21 2.88 10.52 -16.25
N GLY A 22 3.88 11.36 -15.98
CA GLY A 22 4.05 12.66 -16.62
C GLY A 22 3.10 13.72 -16.08
N ASN A 23 2.88 14.79 -16.86
CA ASN A 23 2.07 15.96 -16.49
C ASN A 23 2.69 16.76 -15.33
N GLU A 24 4.00 16.99 -15.37
CA GLU A 24 4.81 17.55 -14.27
C GLU A 24 4.37 18.93 -13.77
N GLN A 25 3.54 19.66 -14.54
CA GLN A 25 3.02 20.98 -14.16
C GLN A 25 1.69 20.91 -13.39
N ALA A 26 1.06 19.74 -13.36
CA ALA A 26 -0.18 19.53 -12.62
C ALA A 26 0.08 19.28 -11.11
N PRO A 27 -0.95 19.44 -10.25
CA PRO A 27 -0.81 19.13 -8.83
C PRO A 27 -0.33 17.68 -8.59
N PRO A 28 0.61 17.46 -7.65
CA PRO A 28 1.18 16.14 -7.44
C PRO A 28 0.21 15.17 -6.74
N MET A 29 0.19 13.93 -7.22
CA MET A 29 -0.54 12.81 -6.64
C MET A 29 0.38 11.62 -6.45
N LEU A 30 0.37 11.02 -5.26
CA LEU A 30 1.15 9.83 -4.92
C LEU A 30 0.22 8.65 -4.71
N LEU A 31 0.45 7.53 -5.43
CA LEU A 31 -0.32 6.30 -5.35
C LEU A 31 0.52 5.20 -4.69
N ILE A 32 0.15 4.76 -3.48
CA ILE A 32 0.95 3.83 -2.66
C ILE A 32 0.25 2.47 -2.56
N HIS A 33 0.89 1.43 -3.11
CA HIS A 33 0.34 0.07 -3.19
C HIS A 33 0.32 -0.68 -1.85
N GLY A 34 -0.41 -1.79 -1.79
CA GLY A 34 -0.52 -2.67 -0.64
C GLY A 34 0.66 -3.63 -0.47
N GLY A 35 0.65 -4.43 0.59
CA GLY A 35 1.66 -5.47 0.79
C GLY A 35 1.62 -6.56 -0.28
N ARG A 36 2.79 -7.01 -0.75
CA ARG A 36 2.99 -8.04 -1.79
C ARG A 36 2.46 -7.65 -3.17
N ASP A 37 2.39 -6.36 -3.41
CA ASP A 37 1.89 -5.75 -4.62
C ASP A 37 3.00 -4.89 -5.27
N HIS A 38 2.69 -4.03 -6.21
CA HIS A 38 3.66 -3.20 -6.94
C HIS A 38 3.01 -1.94 -7.52
N CYS A 39 3.80 -0.97 -7.96
CA CYS A 39 3.35 0.34 -8.46
C CYS A 39 2.38 0.24 -9.65
N ARG A 40 2.51 -0.79 -10.51
CA ARG A 40 1.66 -0.97 -11.69
C ARG A 40 0.25 -1.49 -11.35
N ASN A 41 -0.03 -1.76 -10.07
CA ASN A 41 -1.37 -1.98 -9.55
C ASN A 41 -2.29 -0.75 -9.79
N TRP A 42 -1.70 0.42 -9.85
CA TRP A 42 -2.41 1.68 -9.98
C TRP A 42 -2.73 2.11 -11.41
N ASP A 43 -2.33 1.35 -12.43
CA ASP A 43 -2.41 1.79 -13.82
C ASP A 43 -3.81 2.22 -14.24
N TRP A 44 -4.86 1.46 -13.88
CA TRP A 44 -6.24 1.83 -14.20
C TRP A 44 -6.71 3.11 -13.48
N VAL A 45 -6.28 3.32 -12.26
CA VAL A 45 -6.59 4.53 -11.49
C VAL A 45 -5.81 5.71 -12.06
N ALA A 46 -4.52 5.53 -12.33
CA ALA A 46 -3.66 6.57 -12.89
C ALA A 46 -4.18 7.08 -14.24
N GLU A 47 -4.63 6.19 -15.11
CA GLU A 47 -5.24 6.57 -16.40
C GLU A 47 -6.48 7.48 -16.26
N LYS A 48 -7.21 7.38 -15.15
CA LYS A 48 -8.42 8.20 -14.90
C LYS A 48 -8.10 9.59 -14.34
N PHE A 49 -6.90 9.81 -13.80
CA PHE A 49 -6.52 11.06 -13.13
C PHE A 49 -5.30 11.76 -13.75
N ARG A 50 -4.52 11.11 -14.62
CA ARG A 50 -3.27 11.65 -15.20
C ARG A 50 -3.40 12.98 -15.96
N ASP A 51 -4.57 13.28 -16.50
CA ASP A 51 -4.79 14.53 -17.21
C ASP A 51 -4.94 15.72 -16.25
N GLN A 52 -5.24 15.45 -14.98
CA GLN A 52 -5.48 16.45 -13.93
C GLN A 52 -4.36 16.51 -12.89
N TYR A 53 -3.56 15.45 -12.77
CA TYR A 53 -2.52 15.31 -11.74
C TYR A 53 -1.20 14.82 -12.33
N HIS A 54 -0.09 15.29 -11.74
CA HIS A 54 1.22 14.65 -11.89
C HIS A 54 1.27 13.43 -10.97
N ILE A 55 1.16 12.24 -11.55
CA ILE A 55 1.02 11.01 -10.78
C ILE A 55 2.35 10.27 -10.69
N VAL A 56 2.76 9.98 -9.45
CA VAL A 56 3.91 9.14 -9.11
C VAL A 56 3.42 7.94 -8.30
N ALA A 57 3.88 6.73 -8.65
CA ALA A 57 3.58 5.52 -7.92
C ALA A 57 4.87 4.75 -7.60
N PRO A 58 5.32 4.69 -6.33
CA PRO A 58 6.51 3.93 -5.95
C PRO A 58 6.22 2.44 -5.82
N ASP A 59 7.26 1.63 -6.05
CA ASP A 59 7.38 0.32 -5.45
C ASP A 59 7.94 0.45 -4.04
N LEU A 60 7.23 -0.05 -3.04
CA LEU A 60 7.71 -0.04 -1.67
C LEU A 60 8.97 -0.92 -1.53
N ARG A 61 9.88 -0.60 -0.56
CA ARG A 61 11.03 -1.48 -0.29
C ARG A 61 10.59 -2.94 -0.16
N GLY A 62 11.33 -3.85 -0.75
CA GLY A 62 10.99 -5.28 -0.74
C GLY A 62 9.87 -5.69 -1.69
N HIS A 63 9.41 -4.79 -2.58
CA HIS A 63 8.34 -5.02 -3.54
C HIS A 63 8.72 -4.50 -4.93
N GLY A 64 8.09 -5.05 -5.96
CA GLY A 64 8.26 -4.62 -7.34
C GLY A 64 9.73 -4.57 -7.78
N ASP A 65 10.12 -3.51 -8.45
CA ASP A 65 11.49 -3.28 -8.90
C ASP A 65 12.35 -2.51 -7.88
N SER A 66 11.82 -2.28 -6.66
CA SER A 66 12.56 -1.75 -5.53
C SER A 66 13.42 -2.81 -4.87
N GLN A 67 14.59 -2.38 -4.38
CA GLN A 67 15.55 -3.26 -3.73
C GLN A 67 14.98 -3.88 -2.45
N TRP A 68 15.30 -5.15 -2.20
CA TRP A 68 15.01 -5.85 -0.97
C TRP A 68 15.98 -5.42 0.14
N MET A 69 15.50 -5.38 1.38
CA MET A 69 16.34 -5.05 2.51
C MET A 69 17.25 -6.22 2.85
N MET A 70 18.55 -5.95 3.01
CA MET A 70 19.53 -6.94 3.43
C MET A 70 19.75 -6.85 4.94
N GLY A 71 19.30 -7.89 5.65
CA GLY A 71 19.33 -7.94 7.11
C GLY A 71 18.21 -7.13 7.77
N GLY A 72 17.89 -7.43 9.03
CA GLY A 72 16.80 -6.78 9.75
C GLY A 72 15.41 -7.28 9.37
N SER A 73 14.41 -6.45 9.60
CA SER A 73 13.00 -6.73 9.29
C SER A 73 12.32 -5.48 8.74
N TYR A 74 11.34 -5.66 7.90
CA TYR A 74 10.52 -4.58 7.38
C TYR A 74 9.68 -3.96 8.50
N SER A 75 9.75 -2.63 8.67
CA SER A 75 8.95 -1.89 9.63
C SER A 75 8.10 -0.83 8.95
N ILE A 76 6.96 -0.50 9.56
CA ILE A 76 6.08 0.55 9.04
C ILE A 76 6.82 1.91 8.99
N ILE A 77 7.71 2.17 9.94
CA ILE A 77 8.49 3.41 10.00
C ILE A 77 9.48 3.53 8.84
N ASP A 78 10.10 2.42 8.45
CA ASP A 78 11.01 2.41 7.30
C ASP A 78 10.27 2.74 6.00
N TYR A 79 9.05 2.22 5.81
CA TYR A 79 8.20 2.56 4.68
C TYR A 79 7.79 4.04 4.69
N VAL A 80 7.40 4.57 5.85
CA VAL A 80 7.05 6.00 5.99
C VAL A 80 8.27 6.88 5.66
N TYR A 81 9.46 6.49 6.11
CA TYR A 81 10.69 7.20 5.77
C TYR A 81 10.96 7.20 4.25
N ASP A 82 10.77 6.08 3.56
CA ASP A 82 10.95 6.00 2.10
C ASP A 82 10.01 6.96 1.36
N ILE A 83 8.73 7.00 1.77
CA ILE A 83 7.75 7.90 1.18
C ILE A 83 8.12 9.37 1.46
N ALA A 84 8.56 9.68 2.68
CA ALA A 84 9.05 11.02 3.01
C ALA A 84 10.25 11.44 2.14
N GLN A 85 11.18 10.51 1.88
CA GLN A 85 12.32 10.76 0.99
C GLN A 85 11.88 10.98 -0.46
N LEU A 86 10.94 10.18 -0.98
CA LEU A 86 10.43 10.35 -2.34
C LEU A 86 9.76 11.72 -2.51
N ILE A 87 8.83 12.07 -1.61
CA ILE A 87 8.13 13.36 -1.63
C ILE A 87 9.12 14.52 -1.57
N HIS A 88 10.13 14.44 -0.69
CA HIS A 88 11.17 15.46 -0.55
C HIS A 88 12.03 15.59 -1.82
N GLN A 89 12.58 14.48 -2.32
CA GLN A 89 13.48 14.48 -3.49
C GLN A 89 12.79 14.93 -4.78
N LYS A 90 11.47 14.69 -4.89
CA LYS A 90 10.66 15.07 -6.05
C LYS A 90 9.96 16.42 -5.88
N ASN A 91 10.11 17.10 -4.74
CA ASN A 91 9.44 18.37 -4.42
C ASN A 91 7.90 18.29 -4.58
N MET A 92 7.26 17.20 -4.14
CA MET A 92 5.85 16.93 -4.35
C MET A 92 4.92 17.56 -3.29
N GLN A 93 5.25 18.70 -2.73
CA GLN A 93 4.46 19.33 -1.66
C GLN A 93 3.73 20.58 -2.15
N PRO A 94 2.42 20.77 -1.77
CA PRO A 94 1.55 19.81 -1.07
C PRO A 94 1.07 18.68 -2.00
N VAL A 95 1.02 17.43 -1.49
CA VAL A 95 0.70 16.24 -2.28
C VAL A 95 -0.69 15.67 -1.95
N THR A 96 -1.43 15.20 -2.95
CA THR A 96 -2.59 14.33 -2.76
C THR A 96 -2.11 12.88 -2.66
N ILE A 97 -2.52 12.14 -1.64
CA ILE A 97 -2.08 10.75 -1.44
C ILE A 97 -3.27 9.80 -1.53
N ILE A 98 -3.11 8.73 -2.31
CA ILE A 98 -4.04 7.59 -2.33
C ILE A 98 -3.25 6.34 -1.98
N GLY A 99 -3.60 5.67 -0.88
CA GLY A 99 -2.89 4.47 -0.43
C GLY A 99 -3.83 3.31 -0.16
N HIS A 100 -3.39 2.10 -0.55
CA HIS A 100 -4.13 0.86 -0.33
C HIS A 100 -3.47 -0.01 0.73
N SER A 101 -4.25 -0.55 1.67
CA SER A 101 -3.78 -1.54 2.67
C SER A 101 -2.52 -1.05 3.41
N LEU A 102 -1.37 -1.70 3.25
CA LEU A 102 -0.08 -1.24 3.77
C LEU A 102 0.23 0.19 3.33
N GLY A 103 0.02 0.51 2.04
CA GLY A 103 0.18 1.87 1.52
C GLY A 103 -0.78 2.87 2.18
N GLY A 104 -1.99 2.45 2.52
CA GLY A 104 -2.93 3.26 3.28
C GLY A 104 -2.45 3.55 4.71
N SER A 105 -1.91 2.54 5.41
CA SER A 105 -1.32 2.72 6.74
C SER A 105 -0.11 3.66 6.71
N ILE A 106 0.75 3.52 5.70
CA ILE A 106 1.90 4.40 5.47
C ILE A 106 1.42 5.83 5.24
N SER A 107 0.40 6.02 4.39
CA SER A 107 -0.17 7.32 4.05
C SER A 107 -0.75 8.04 5.28
N LEU A 108 -1.50 7.32 6.10
CA LEU A 108 -2.05 7.83 7.36
C LEU A 108 -0.94 8.28 8.32
N MET A 109 0.10 7.48 8.49
CA MET A 109 1.21 7.84 9.36
C MET A 109 2.03 9.00 8.81
N TYR A 110 2.36 9.00 7.51
CA TYR A 110 3.05 10.11 6.87
C TYR A 110 2.28 11.43 7.06
N THR A 111 0.97 11.41 6.77
CA THR A 111 0.12 12.61 6.90
C THR A 111 0.04 13.10 8.35
N GLY A 112 0.00 12.19 9.33
CA GLY A 112 0.04 12.58 10.74
C GLY A 112 1.38 13.17 11.21
N LEU A 113 2.49 12.77 10.57
CA LEU A 113 3.82 13.34 10.82
C LEU A 113 4.00 14.73 10.17
N TYR A 114 3.50 14.90 8.94
CA TYR A 114 3.69 16.08 8.10
C TYR A 114 2.33 16.62 7.58
N PRO A 115 1.40 17.00 8.47
CA PRO A 115 0.03 17.37 8.06
C PRO A 115 -0.01 18.56 7.10
N GLU A 116 0.95 19.46 7.17
CA GLU A 116 1.06 20.65 6.31
C GLU A 116 1.49 20.33 4.87
N THR A 117 2.01 19.13 4.63
CA THR A 117 2.52 18.74 3.31
C THR A 117 1.52 17.93 2.47
N VAL A 118 0.37 17.59 3.04
CA VAL A 118 -0.65 16.78 2.37
C VAL A 118 -1.91 17.61 2.10
N HIS A 119 -2.29 17.68 0.82
CA HIS A 119 -3.46 18.42 0.39
C HIS A 119 -4.75 17.65 0.67
N LYS A 120 -4.84 16.39 0.24
CA LYS A 120 -5.96 15.47 0.49
C LYS A 120 -5.45 14.04 0.65
N LEU A 121 -6.13 13.25 1.47
CA LEU A 121 -5.77 11.88 1.76
C LEU A 121 -6.92 10.91 1.45
N VAL A 122 -6.62 9.86 0.68
CA VAL A 122 -7.52 8.73 0.43
C VAL A 122 -6.84 7.46 0.93
N ALA A 123 -7.44 6.76 1.89
CA ALA A 123 -6.92 5.50 2.40
C ALA A 123 -7.93 4.36 2.18
N ILE A 124 -7.51 3.38 1.38
CA ILE A 124 -8.31 2.20 1.06
C ILE A 124 -7.90 1.09 2.01
N GLU A 125 -8.78 0.75 2.97
CA GLU A 125 -8.54 -0.30 3.97
C GLU A 125 -7.18 -0.20 4.68
N GLY A 126 -6.73 1.05 4.93
CA GLY A 126 -5.39 1.37 5.43
C GLY A 126 -5.26 1.45 6.94
N MET A 127 -6.31 1.20 7.73
CA MET A 127 -6.27 1.35 9.20
C MET A 127 -5.73 0.12 9.95
N GLY A 128 -5.15 -0.85 9.23
CA GLY A 128 -4.62 -2.07 9.82
C GLY A 128 -5.70 -3.06 10.27
N PRO A 129 -5.31 -4.09 11.06
CA PRO A 129 -6.21 -5.13 11.53
C PRO A 129 -7.31 -4.57 12.46
N PRO A 130 -8.44 -5.29 12.60
CA PRO A 130 -9.47 -4.96 13.60
C PRO A 130 -8.87 -4.89 15.01
N PRO A 131 -9.39 -4.00 15.91
CA PRO A 131 -8.88 -3.83 17.28
C PRO A 131 -8.84 -5.13 18.08
N GLN A 132 -9.79 -6.04 17.86
CA GLN A 132 -9.82 -7.32 18.53
C GLN A 132 -8.59 -8.18 18.18
N MET A 133 -8.21 -8.27 16.91
CA MET A 133 -7.01 -9.01 16.47
C MET A 133 -5.73 -8.38 17.03
N ILE A 134 -5.69 -7.05 17.13
CA ILE A 134 -4.58 -6.33 17.76
C ILE A 134 -4.48 -6.70 19.23
N ALA A 135 -5.61 -6.65 19.96
CA ALA A 135 -5.65 -6.99 21.39
C ALA A 135 -5.23 -8.44 21.65
N GLU A 136 -5.72 -9.40 20.86
CA GLU A 136 -5.34 -10.82 20.95
C GLU A 136 -3.80 -11.00 20.78
N ARG A 137 -3.20 -10.27 19.86
CA ARG A 137 -1.74 -10.32 19.65
C ARG A 137 -0.95 -9.66 20.78
N ILE A 138 -1.38 -8.49 21.25
CA ILE A 138 -0.67 -7.74 22.30
C ILE A 138 -0.76 -8.45 23.65
N ASN A 139 -1.87 -9.09 23.94
CA ASN A 139 -2.11 -9.80 25.19
C ASN A 139 -1.32 -11.12 25.31
N GLN A 140 -0.70 -11.60 24.23
CA GLN A 140 0.18 -12.76 24.35
C GLN A 140 1.46 -12.40 25.12
N PRO A 141 1.98 -13.29 25.98
CA PRO A 141 3.25 -13.10 26.66
C PRO A 141 4.38 -12.76 25.68
N ILE A 142 5.24 -11.82 26.07
CA ILE A 142 6.31 -11.32 25.19
C ILE A 142 7.26 -12.43 24.70
N GLU A 143 7.57 -13.39 25.59
CA GLU A 143 8.41 -14.53 25.26
C GLU A 143 7.79 -15.42 24.20
N ARG A 144 6.47 -15.56 24.16
CA ARG A 144 5.74 -16.30 23.12
C ARG A 144 5.82 -15.55 21.79
N ARG A 145 5.51 -14.24 21.78
CA ARG A 145 5.59 -13.41 20.58
C ARG A 145 6.98 -13.43 19.94
N LEU A 146 8.04 -13.38 20.76
CA LEU A 146 9.42 -13.44 20.29
C LEU A 146 9.79 -14.83 19.74
N LYS A 147 9.38 -15.90 20.41
CA LYS A 147 9.61 -17.27 19.92
C LYS A 147 8.90 -17.54 18.61
N ASP A 148 7.63 -17.12 18.49
CA ASP A 148 6.84 -17.29 17.29
C ASP A 148 7.46 -16.49 16.11
N TRP A 149 7.90 -15.27 16.34
CA TRP A 149 8.60 -14.47 15.34
C TRP A 149 9.93 -15.10 14.89
N ILE A 150 10.75 -15.60 15.81
CA ILE A 150 12.00 -16.31 15.49
C ILE A 150 11.69 -17.59 14.68
N ALA A 151 10.67 -18.33 15.06
CA ALA A 151 10.25 -19.53 14.32
C ALA A 151 9.77 -19.21 12.89
N GLU A 152 9.02 -18.11 12.72
CA GLU A 152 8.60 -17.65 11.40
C GLU A 152 9.80 -17.22 10.53
N LEU A 153 10.75 -16.48 11.09
CA LEU A 153 11.98 -16.12 10.37
C LEU A 153 12.78 -17.36 9.93
N ARG A 154 12.93 -18.35 10.80
CA ARG A 154 13.59 -19.61 10.44
C ARG A 154 12.87 -20.34 9.31
N LYS A 155 11.54 -20.35 9.35
CA LYS A 155 10.70 -20.94 8.31
C LYS A 155 10.85 -20.20 6.97
N ILE A 156 10.94 -18.88 6.98
CA ILE A 156 11.16 -18.07 5.77
C ILE A 156 12.57 -18.27 5.23
N SER A 157 13.61 -18.22 6.08
CA SER A 157 15.00 -18.32 5.68
C SER A 157 15.37 -19.69 5.07
N GLY A 158 14.62 -20.73 5.43
CA GLY A 158 14.79 -22.08 4.84
C GLY A 158 14.05 -22.30 3.52
N ARG A 159 13.38 -21.28 2.98
CA ARG A 159 12.56 -21.40 1.76
C ARG A 159 13.10 -20.56 0.63
N SER A 160 13.32 -21.18 -0.52
CA SER A 160 13.46 -20.46 -1.79
C SER A 160 12.11 -19.78 -2.15
N PRO A 161 12.11 -18.61 -2.78
CA PRO A 161 10.91 -18.06 -3.39
C PRO A 161 10.25 -19.11 -4.29
N ARG A 162 8.90 -19.12 -4.27
CA ARG A 162 8.15 -20.04 -5.16
C ARG A 162 8.47 -19.69 -6.61
N ARG A 163 8.79 -20.72 -7.39
CA ARG A 163 9.01 -20.63 -8.82
C ARG A 163 7.84 -21.23 -9.58
N TYR A 164 7.58 -20.68 -10.74
CA TYR A 164 6.56 -21.10 -11.69
C TYR A 164 7.28 -21.39 -13.01
N ASP A 165 6.98 -22.51 -13.65
CA ASP A 165 7.64 -22.89 -14.90
C ASP A 165 7.23 -21.96 -16.04
N THR A 166 6.02 -21.41 -15.97
CA THR A 166 5.48 -20.48 -16.97
C THR A 166 4.83 -19.25 -16.32
N LEU A 167 4.73 -18.17 -17.08
CA LEU A 167 3.97 -16.99 -16.66
C LEU A 167 2.47 -17.30 -16.50
N GLU A 168 1.96 -18.27 -17.28
CA GLU A 168 0.56 -18.73 -17.16
C GLU A 168 0.28 -19.38 -15.82
N GLU A 169 1.15 -20.24 -15.29
CA GLU A 169 1.00 -20.80 -13.94
C GLU A 169 1.00 -19.71 -12.85
N ALA A 170 1.85 -18.68 -13.02
CA ALA A 170 1.84 -17.53 -12.10
C ALA A 170 0.51 -16.75 -12.19
N TYR A 171 -0.03 -16.56 -13.41
CA TYR A 171 -1.33 -15.96 -13.64
C TYR A 171 -2.46 -16.76 -13.01
N GLU A 172 -2.53 -18.08 -13.24
CA GLU A 172 -3.53 -18.96 -12.63
C GLU A 172 -3.52 -18.84 -11.09
N ARG A 173 -2.32 -18.73 -10.51
CA ARG A 173 -2.16 -18.49 -9.08
C ARG A 173 -2.70 -17.12 -8.65
N MET A 174 -2.40 -16.06 -9.40
CA MET A 174 -2.92 -14.70 -9.15
C MET A 174 -4.44 -14.71 -9.19
N GLN A 175 -5.04 -15.27 -10.23
CA GLN A 175 -6.48 -15.35 -10.42
C GLN A 175 -7.17 -16.17 -9.32
N SER A 176 -6.58 -17.31 -8.93
CA SER A 176 -7.15 -18.17 -7.88
C SER A 176 -7.14 -17.53 -6.49
N GLU A 177 -6.13 -16.73 -6.19
CA GLU A 177 -6.05 -15.99 -4.90
C GLU A 177 -6.91 -14.73 -4.89
N ASN A 178 -7.27 -14.19 -6.07
CA ASN A 178 -8.01 -12.94 -6.22
C ASN A 178 -9.16 -13.12 -7.24
N PRO A 179 -10.21 -13.86 -6.88
CA PRO A 179 -11.27 -14.26 -7.82
C PRO A 179 -12.11 -13.10 -8.37
N ASN A 180 -12.08 -11.94 -7.71
CA ASN A 180 -12.81 -10.75 -8.15
C ASN A 180 -12.08 -9.97 -9.26
N LEU A 181 -10.79 -10.23 -9.50
CA LEU A 181 -10.06 -9.60 -10.60
C LEU A 181 -10.58 -10.11 -11.95
N SER A 182 -10.75 -9.21 -12.90
CA SER A 182 -10.90 -9.60 -14.29
C SER A 182 -9.64 -10.30 -14.82
N GLU A 183 -9.77 -11.12 -15.86
CA GLU A 183 -8.63 -11.76 -16.51
C GLU A 183 -7.55 -10.73 -16.91
N ALA A 184 -7.96 -9.59 -17.49
CA ALA A 184 -7.04 -8.53 -17.89
C ALA A 184 -6.27 -7.95 -16.71
N GLN A 185 -6.92 -7.72 -15.56
CA GLN A 185 -6.27 -7.26 -14.33
C GLN A 185 -5.29 -8.31 -13.80
N ALA A 186 -5.72 -9.55 -13.66
CA ALA A 186 -4.87 -10.62 -13.12
C ALA A 186 -3.64 -10.86 -14.00
N ARG A 187 -3.78 -10.86 -15.35
CA ARG A 187 -2.64 -10.97 -16.29
C ARG A 187 -1.69 -9.77 -16.16
N HIS A 188 -2.20 -8.56 -16.15
CA HIS A 188 -1.40 -7.33 -16.00
C HIS A 188 -0.60 -7.34 -14.68
N LEU A 189 -1.26 -7.62 -13.57
CA LEU A 189 -0.62 -7.71 -12.25
C LEU A 189 0.43 -8.82 -12.21
N THR A 190 0.20 -9.94 -12.88
CA THR A 190 1.18 -11.03 -12.98
C THR A 190 2.40 -10.62 -13.78
N ILE A 191 2.20 -10.02 -14.96
CA ILE A 191 3.30 -9.59 -15.85
C ILE A 191 4.21 -8.59 -15.14
N HIS A 192 3.63 -7.59 -14.49
CA HIS A 192 4.42 -6.55 -13.81
C HIS A 192 4.93 -6.96 -12.43
N GLY A 193 4.24 -7.90 -11.76
CA GLY A 193 4.57 -8.39 -10.42
C GLY A 193 5.55 -9.57 -10.39
N SER A 194 5.99 -10.10 -11.54
CA SER A 194 6.92 -11.23 -11.60
C SER A 194 8.20 -10.90 -12.37
N ASN A 195 9.29 -11.58 -12.00
CA ASN A 195 10.55 -11.62 -12.75
C ASN A 195 10.75 -12.99 -13.37
N GLN A 196 11.37 -13.02 -14.55
CA GLN A 196 11.94 -14.25 -15.08
C GLN A 196 13.30 -14.50 -14.44
N ASN A 197 13.50 -15.71 -13.91
CA ASN A 197 14.74 -16.16 -13.30
C ASN A 197 15.74 -16.63 -14.40
N GLU A 198 17.02 -16.78 -14.04
CA GLU A 198 18.07 -17.23 -14.96
C GLU A 198 17.81 -18.61 -15.58
N ASP A 199 17.08 -19.48 -14.87
CA ASP A 199 16.68 -20.82 -15.34
C ASP A 199 15.41 -20.82 -16.22
N GLY A 200 14.87 -19.63 -16.54
CA GLY A 200 13.67 -19.44 -17.34
C GLY A 200 12.35 -19.49 -16.56
N THR A 201 12.36 -19.89 -15.30
CA THR A 201 11.19 -19.88 -14.40
C THR A 201 10.80 -18.46 -13.99
N PHE A 202 9.63 -18.30 -13.39
CA PHE A 202 9.14 -17.01 -12.91
C PHE A 202 8.99 -16.99 -11.39
N SER A 203 9.20 -15.84 -10.77
CA SER A 203 8.96 -15.63 -9.34
C SER A 203 8.39 -14.22 -9.08
N TRP A 204 7.61 -14.09 -8.00
CA TRP A 204 7.08 -12.78 -7.60
C TRP A 204 8.18 -11.82 -7.18
N LYS A 205 8.01 -10.53 -7.51
CA LYS A 205 8.92 -9.43 -7.20
C LYS A 205 8.84 -8.94 -5.75
N PHE A 206 8.30 -9.68 -4.82
CA PHE A 206 8.30 -9.28 -3.42
C PHE A 206 9.16 -10.23 -2.57
N ASP A 207 9.85 -9.65 -1.60
CA ASP A 207 10.61 -10.38 -0.60
C ASP A 207 9.66 -11.13 0.35
N ASN A 208 9.90 -12.42 0.58
CA ASN A 208 9.08 -13.21 1.50
C ASN A 208 9.12 -12.68 2.94
N TYR A 209 10.17 -11.95 3.32
CA TYR A 209 10.31 -11.33 4.65
C TYR A 209 9.35 -10.18 4.90
N VAL A 210 8.70 -9.59 3.87
CA VAL A 210 7.63 -8.58 4.05
C VAL A 210 6.39 -9.14 4.77
N ARG A 211 6.29 -10.48 4.89
CA ARG A 211 5.21 -11.16 5.63
C ARG A 211 5.45 -11.21 7.14
N SER A 212 6.70 -11.01 7.58
CA SER A 212 7.09 -11.12 8.98
C SER A 212 7.28 -9.74 9.60
N PHE A 213 6.39 -9.37 10.49
CA PHE A 213 6.51 -8.12 11.23
C PHE A 213 7.24 -8.38 12.55
N ALA A 214 8.33 -7.63 12.76
CA ALA A 214 9.05 -7.69 14.02
C ALA A 214 8.15 -7.31 15.19
N PRO A 215 8.32 -7.93 16.39
CA PRO A 215 7.49 -7.65 17.55
C PRO A 215 7.67 -6.26 18.16
N ASN A 216 8.67 -5.50 17.70
CA ASN A 216 8.99 -4.12 18.10
C ASN A 216 8.42 -3.06 17.13
N GLN A 217 7.36 -3.37 16.40
CA GLN A 217 6.65 -2.37 15.58
C GLN A 217 6.08 -1.25 16.45
N LEU A 218 5.91 -0.05 15.86
CA LEU A 218 5.25 1.06 16.53
C LEU A 218 3.87 0.62 17.04
N PRO A 219 3.58 0.78 18.34
CA PRO A 219 2.28 0.39 18.89
C PRO A 219 1.11 1.12 18.22
N PHE A 220 -0.04 0.48 18.15
CA PHE A 220 -1.21 1.07 17.48
C PHE A 220 -1.74 2.32 18.18
N ASP A 221 -1.64 2.39 19.50
CA ASP A 221 -2.01 3.59 20.27
C ASP A 221 -1.13 4.80 19.92
N GLU A 222 0.16 4.58 19.64
CA GLU A 222 1.06 5.63 19.12
C GLU A 222 0.70 6.01 17.68
N GLN A 223 0.32 5.04 16.83
CA GLN A 223 -0.15 5.32 15.47
C GLN A 223 -1.43 6.15 15.51
N TYR A 224 -2.37 5.87 16.41
CA TYR A 224 -3.61 6.63 16.56
C TYR A 224 -3.38 8.07 17.02
N LYS A 225 -2.33 8.36 17.78
CA LYS A 225 -1.92 9.73 18.11
C LYS A 225 -1.50 10.50 16.86
N LEU A 226 -0.90 9.83 15.86
CA LEU A 226 -0.60 10.46 14.57
C LEU A 226 -1.88 10.74 13.77
N TYR A 227 -2.87 9.84 13.80
CA TYR A 227 -4.14 10.08 13.10
C TYR A 227 -4.87 11.32 13.64
N ALA A 228 -4.76 11.61 14.94
CA ALA A 228 -5.31 12.81 15.54
C ALA A 228 -4.69 14.13 15.03
N ARG A 229 -3.49 14.05 14.44
CA ARG A 229 -2.78 15.21 13.88
C ARG A 229 -3.13 15.50 12.41
N ILE A 230 -3.84 14.61 11.73
CA ILE A 230 -4.24 14.79 10.33
C ILE A 230 -5.24 15.93 10.26
N THR A 231 -4.95 16.96 9.46
CA THR A 231 -5.76 18.16 9.29
C THR A 231 -6.38 18.29 7.90
N CYS A 232 -5.80 17.62 6.90
CA CYS A 232 -6.33 17.66 5.53
C CYS A 232 -7.63 16.85 5.40
N PRO A 233 -8.48 17.17 4.40
CA PRO A 233 -9.64 16.34 4.06
C PRO A 233 -9.22 14.89 3.85
N THR A 234 -9.94 13.96 4.49
CA THR A 234 -9.60 12.53 4.49
C THR A 234 -10.79 11.68 4.10
N LEU A 235 -10.60 10.78 3.13
CA LEU A 235 -11.56 9.79 2.69
C LEU A 235 -11.05 8.38 2.98
N LEU A 236 -11.85 7.60 3.69
CA LEU A 236 -11.58 6.19 3.97
C LEU A 236 -12.50 5.32 3.12
N PHE A 237 -11.93 4.35 2.41
CA PHE A 237 -12.67 3.33 1.67
C PHE A 237 -12.65 1.99 2.39
N ARG A 238 -13.78 1.28 2.31
CA ARG A 238 -13.93 -0.10 2.75
C ARG A 238 -14.78 -0.90 1.77
N GLY A 239 -14.34 -2.12 1.43
CA GLY A 239 -15.14 -3.10 0.71
C GLY A 239 -16.10 -3.84 1.67
N THR A 240 -17.37 -3.99 1.28
CA THR A 240 -18.36 -4.66 2.15
C THR A 240 -18.14 -6.16 2.29
N GLU A 241 -17.36 -6.77 1.37
CA GLU A 241 -17.00 -8.19 1.36
C GLU A 241 -15.55 -8.44 1.83
N SER A 242 -14.88 -7.38 2.31
CA SER A 242 -13.53 -7.47 2.85
C SER A 242 -13.52 -8.04 4.26
N TRP A 243 -12.37 -8.62 4.63
CA TRP A 243 -12.06 -9.02 6.01
C TRP A 243 -11.89 -7.83 6.96
N ALA A 244 -11.65 -6.62 6.43
CA ALA A 244 -11.44 -5.42 7.22
C ALA A 244 -12.74 -4.96 7.90
N SER A 245 -12.68 -4.70 9.20
CA SER A 245 -13.81 -4.16 9.95
C SER A 245 -14.07 -2.69 9.61
N ASP A 246 -15.29 -2.25 9.82
CA ASP A 246 -15.72 -0.87 9.63
C ASP A 246 -15.13 0.03 10.74
N PRO A 247 -14.21 0.96 10.44
CA PRO A 247 -13.57 1.80 11.43
C PRO A 247 -14.53 2.78 12.13
N THR A 248 -15.70 3.02 11.56
CA THR A 248 -16.74 3.84 12.22
C THR A 248 -17.48 3.07 13.31
N LYS A 249 -17.50 1.74 13.22
CA LYS A 249 -18.17 0.84 14.17
C LYS A 249 -17.26 0.29 15.24
N ASP A 250 -15.96 0.18 14.97
CA ASP A 250 -14.97 -0.39 15.88
C ASP A 250 -14.16 0.68 16.65
N GLY A 251 -14.51 1.97 16.48
CA GLY A 251 -13.95 3.09 17.22
C GLY A 251 -12.70 3.71 16.61
N ARG A 252 -12.07 3.10 15.59
CA ARG A 252 -10.82 3.62 15.01
C ARG A 252 -10.99 4.96 14.29
N ALA A 253 -12.15 5.22 13.68
CA ALA A 253 -12.44 6.51 13.05
C ALA A 253 -12.50 7.68 14.04
N ALA A 254 -12.78 7.43 15.32
CA ALA A 254 -12.81 8.47 16.36
C ALA A 254 -11.42 9.08 16.67
N HIS A 255 -10.32 8.44 16.23
CA HIS A 255 -8.97 8.97 16.42
C HIS A 255 -8.63 10.16 15.50
N PHE A 256 -9.44 10.44 14.48
CA PHE A 256 -9.24 11.60 13.59
C PHE A 256 -9.87 12.86 14.19
N SER A 257 -9.24 13.46 15.19
CA SER A 257 -9.77 14.68 15.85
C SER A 257 -9.41 15.98 15.12
N GLY A 258 -8.41 15.96 14.23
CA GLY A 258 -7.95 17.13 13.47
C GLY A 258 -8.69 17.38 12.17
N THR A 259 -9.46 16.41 11.67
CA THR A 259 -10.20 16.52 10.41
C THR A 259 -11.53 15.76 10.45
N LYS A 260 -12.46 16.17 9.58
CA LYS A 260 -13.69 15.42 9.34
C LYS A 260 -13.45 14.34 8.31
N VAL A 261 -13.46 13.09 8.75
CA VAL A 261 -13.28 11.93 7.86
C VAL A 261 -14.59 11.62 7.12
N LYS A 262 -14.49 11.46 5.81
CA LYS A 262 -15.56 10.86 4.98
C LYS A 262 -15.32 9.35 4.89
N MET A 263 -16.40 8.56 4.93
CA MET A 263 -16.34 7.09 4.81
C MET A 263 -17.13 6.61 3.60
N ALA A 264 -16.52 5.81 2.75
CA ALA A 264 -17.14 5.15 1.61
C ALA A 264 -17.12 3.63 1.80
N ASN A 265 -18.30 3.02 1.95
CA ASN A 265 -18.47 1.57 1.97
C ASN A 265 -18.93 1.12 0.59
N VAL A 266 -18.05 0.45 -0.16
CA VAL A 266 -18.29 0.02 -1.53
C VAL A 266 -18.85 -1.40 -1.52
N LYS A 267 -20.03 -1.58 -2.12
CA LYS A 267 -20.69 -2.88 -2.20
C LYS A 267 -20.00 -3.79 -3.19
N LYS A 268 -20.08 -5.12 -2.96
CA LYS A 268 -19.47 -6.12 -3.84
C LYS A 268 -17.97 -5.91 -4.08
N ALA A 269 -17.29 -5.30 -3.13
CA ALA A 269 -15.85 -5.12 -3.14
C ALA A 269 -15.22 -5.87 -1.97
N GLY A 270 -14.17 -6.60 -2.23
CA GLY A 270 -13.26 -7.18 -1.25
C GLY A 270 -12.20 -6.18 -0.82
N HIS A 271 -11.01 -6.70 -0.49
CA HIS A 271 -9.90 -5.88 -0.01
C HIS A 271 -9.32 -4.92 -1.07
N TRP A 272 -9.42 -5.27 -2.36
CA TRP A 272 -8.93 -4.46 -3.48
C TRP A 272 -10.05 -3.62 -4.12
N VAL A 273 -10.64 -2.73 -3.32
CA VAL A 273 -11.79 -1.89 -3.70
C VAL A 273 -11.60 -1.20 -5.06
N HIS A 274 -10.40 -0.67 -5.31
CA HIS A 274 -10.03 0.07 -6.52
C HIS A 274 -9.89 -0.83 -7.77
N HIS A 275 -9.88 -2.15 -7.61
CA HIS A 275 -9.97 -3.13 -8.70
C HIS A 275 -11.37 -3.70 -8.82
N ASP A 276 -11.95 -4.13 -7.69
CA ASP A 276 -13.22 -4.84 -7.65
C ASP A 276 -14.38 -3.96 -8.14
N GLN A 277 -14.33 -2.65 -7.84
CA GLN A 277 -15.35 -1.66 -8.20
C GLN A 277 -14.69 -0.36 -8.70
N LEU A 278 -13.89 -0.47 -9.78
CA LEU A 278 -13.06 0.63 -10.28
C LEU A 278 -13.85 1.91 -10.57
N ASP A 279 -14.98 1.81 -11.29
CA ASP A 279 -15.75 2.98 -11.72
C ASP A 279 -16.40 3.69 -10.52
N GLU A 280 -16.93 2.93 -9.55
CA GLU A 280 -17.49 3.47 -8.31
C GLU A 280 -16.39 4.13 -7.47
N PHE A 281 -15.24 3.46 -7.31
CA PHE A 281 -14.07 4.01 -6.62
C PHE A 281 -13.60 5.33 -7.24
N VAL A 282 -13.45 5.37 -8.56
CA VAL A 282 -13.02 6.56 -9.31
C VAL A 282 -14.05 7.69 -9.18
N GLY A 283 -15.35 7.39 -9.27
CA GLY A 283 -16.42 8.37 -9.12
C GLY A 283 -16.38 9.05 -7.75
N ILE A 284 -16.41 8.25 -6.67
CA ILE A 284 -16.36 8.75 -5.27
C ILE A 284 -15.06 9.53 -5.01
N THR A 285 -13.94 9.02 -5.51
CA THR A 285 -12.64 9.70 -5.35
C THR A 285 -12.62 11.04 -6.08
N ARG A 286 -13.13 11.12 -7.30
CA ARG A 286 -13.21 12.35 -8.09
C ARG A 286 -14.08 13.40 -7.39
N ASP A 287 -15.25 13.00 -6.91
CA ASP A 287 -16.15 13.90 -6.17
C ASP A 287 -15.45 14.45 -4.91
N PHE A 288 -14.77 13.58 -4.16
CA PHE A 288 -14.00 13.99 -2.98
C PHE A 288 -12.84 14.95 -3.33
N LEU A 289 -12.12 14.69 -4.43
CA LEU A 289 -11.00 15.53 -4.85
C LEU A 289 -11.46 16.90 -5.35
N ASN A 290 -12.68 17.01 -5.89
CA ASN A 290 -13.28 18.27 -6.37
C ASN A 290 -14.02 19.06 -5.28
N ASP A 291 -14.36 18.46 -4.13
CA ASP A 291 -14.94 19.18 -3.00
C ASP A 291 -13.93 20.20 -2.43
N GLU A 292 -14.34 21.47 -2.25
CA GLU A 292 -13.55 22.54 -1.64
C GLU A 292 -13.36 22.35 -0.12
#